data_68d895b3be9fd88f954ab063c377015b
#
_entry.id   68d895b3be9fd88f954ab063c377015b
#
_cell.length_a   1.000
_cell.length_b   1.000
_cell.length_c   1.000
_cell.angle_alpha   90.00
_cell.angle_beta   90.00
_cell.angle_gamma   90.00
#
_symmetry.space_group_name_H-M   'P 1'
#
loop_
_entity.id
_entity.type
_entity.pdbx_description
1 polymer ?
#
loop_
_entity_poly.entity_id
_entity_poly.type
_entity_poly.pdbx_seq_one_letter_code
_entity_poly.pdbx_strand_id
1 'polypeptide(L)'
;MTKKPSKLIYTRTESQIAGSPRHEMEVTTKVGAMNDGTIRAIDVYTLSNSGAFGEHGPTTVGLSGHKSIPLYGKAEAFRFTYDVVYTNRLSSGAYRGYGATQGIYALETCVNELADILHMDPVEIREKNMVRQGQKMDAYYGEIADSCALDKCMERAKKEFDWENRKTPTIMPDGRIKAAGVAMAMQGSGISGVDVGSATLKLNDDGSYMLSIGAADMGTGCDTILAQMAAEELECDVDNIVVFGADTDASPYDSGSYASSTTYVTGMAVRKAS
;
A
#
# COMPACT_ATOMS: atom_id res chain seq x y z
N MET A 1 -32.37 -10.98 -9.54
CA MET A 1 -31.45 -10.45 -10.56
C MET A 1 -32.15 -10.41 -11.90
N THR A 2 -31.85 -9.40 -12.71
CA THR A 2 -32.62 -9.04 -13.91
C THR A 2 -32.54 -10.05 -15.06
N LYS A 3 -31.50 -10.87 -15.12
CA LYS A 3 -31.11 -11.73 -16.26
C LYS A 3 -30.96 -10.93 -17.57
N LYS A 4 -30.63 -9.66 -17.46
CA LYS A 4 -30.39 -8.75 -18.59
C LYS A 4 -29.17 -7.89 -18.27
N PRO A 5 -28.44 -7.39 -19.28
CA PRO A 5 -27.40 -6.41 -19.07
C PRO A 5 -27.92 -5.24 -18.20
N SER A 6 -27.17 -4.94 -17.15
CA SER A 6 -27.55 -3.91 -16.20
C SER A 6 -26.35 -3.05 -15.84
N LYS A 7 -26.54 -1.75 -15.72
CA LYS A 7 -25.51 -0.79 -15.33
C LYS A 7 -26.01 0.04 -14.16
N LEU A 8 -25.17 0.13 -13.13
CA LEU A 8 -25.43 0.98 -11.95
C LEU A 8 -24.23 1.90 -11.74
N ILE A 9 -24.49 3.19 -11.70
CA ILE A 9 -23.49 4.22 -11.43
C ILE A 9 -24.03 5.09 -10.31
N TYR A 10 -23.32 5.11 -9.18
CA TYR A 10 -23.66 5.97 -8.07
C TYR A 10 -23.36 7.44 -8.39
N THR A 11 -24.24 8.32 -8.00
CA THR A 11 -23.91 9.74 -7.83
C THR A 11 -22.92 9.90 -6.68
N ARG A 12 -22.31 11.07 -6.55
CA ARG A 12 -21.39 11.33 -5.43
C ARG A 12 -22.08 11.19 -4.07
N THR A 13 -23.31 11.65 -3.96
CA THR A 13 -24.13 11.52 -2.75
C THR A 13 -24.40 10.05 -2.41
N GLU A 14 -24.82 9.27 -3.38
CA GLU A 14 -25.06 7.82 -3.18
C GLU A 14 -23.78 7.07 -2.78
N SER A 15 -22.63 7.39 -3.39
CA SER A 15 -21.34 6.82 -3.00
C SER A 15 -20.99 7.12 -1.54
N GLN A 16 -21.38 8.27 -1.03
CA GLN A 16 -21.12 8.67 0.36
C GLN A 16 -22.08 8.01 1.36
N ILE A 17 -23.25 7.59 0.92
CA ILE A 17 -24.29 7.00 1.76
C ILE A 17 -24.27 5.47 1.72
N ALA A 18 -23.89 4.88 0.57
CA ALA A 18 -24.00 3.43 0.33
C ALA A 18 -22.64 2.75 0.05
N GLY A 19 -21.56 3.49 -0.11
CA GLY A 19 -20.22 2.91 -0.27
C GLY A 19 -19.59 2.48 1.06
N SER A 20 -18.48 1.75 0.99
CA SER A 20 -17.69 1.36 2.16
C SER A 20 -16.48 2.29 2.31
N PRO A 21 -16.57 3.34 3.15
CA PRO A 21 -15.48 4.30 3.33
C PRO A 21 -14.30 3.67 4.08
N ARG A 22 -13.18 4.41 4.13
CA ARG A 22 -12.04 4.07 4.97
C ARG A 22 -12.47 4.05 6.45
N HIS A 23 -11.93 3.08 7.21
CA HIS A 23 -12.12 3.03 8.65
C HIS A 23 -11.67 4.33 9.33
N GLU A 24 -12.54 4.91 10.14
CA GLU A 24 -12.19 5.94 11.12
C GLU A 24 -11.36 5.27 12.22
N MET A 25 -10.17 5.80 12.49
CA MET A 25 -9.27 5.24 13.49
C MET A 25 -8.71 6.32 14.39
N GLU A 26 -8.62 6.01 15.67
CA GLU A 26 -7.83 6.73 16.65
C GLU A 26 -6.59 5.88 16.95
N VAL A 27 -5.40 6.42 16.67
CA VAL A 27 -4.15 5.68 16.82
C VAL A 27 -3.27 6.36 17.85
N THR A 28 -2.99 5.66 18.94
CA THR A 28 -2.06 6.10 19.98
C THR A 28 -0.71 5.43 19.76
N THR A 29 0.34 6.22 19.62
CA THR A 29 1.71 5.75 19.40
C THR A 29 2.63 6.22 20.53
N LYS A 30 3.51 5.33 20.99
CA LYS A 30 4.59 5.66 21.91
C LYS A 30 5.89 5.10 21.34
N VAL A 31 6.91 5.93 21.28
CA VAL A 31 8.24 5.53 20.79
C VAL A 31 9.26 5.84 21.88
N GLY A 32 9.98 4.82 22.30
CA GLY A 32 11.11 4.95 23.25
C GLY A 32 12.44 4.91 22.50
N ALA A 33 13.25 5.92 22.67
CA ALA A 33 14.56 6.02 22.04
C ALA A 33 15.65 6.43 23.03
N MET A 34 16.90 6.12 22.65
CA MET A 34 18.08 6.65 23.32
C MET A 34 18.32 8.11 22.88
N ASN A 35 19.12 8.85 23.65
CA ASN A 35 19.47 10.24 23.31
C ASN A 35 20.20 10.39 21.97
N ASP A 36 20.81 9.32 21.48
CA ASP A 36 21.45 9.28 20.18
C ASP A 36 20.47 9.00 19.02
N GLY A 37 19.16 8.96 19.29
CA GLY A 37 18.10 8.69 18.32
C GLY A 37 17.88 7.21 17.98
N THR A 38 18.55 6.28 18.65
CA THR A 38 18.29 4.83 18.44
C THR A 38 16.95 4.45 19.06
N ILE A 39 15.98 4.05 18.25
CA ILE A 39 14.66 3.59 18.68
C ILE A 39 14.79 2.19 19.27
N ARG A 40 14.35 2.01 20.52
CA ARG A 40 14.42 0.76 21.26
C ARG A 40 13.07 0.10 21.46
N ALA A 41 11.99 0.89 21.56
CA ALA A 41 10.67 0.37 21.81
C ALA A 41 9.60 1.14 21.04
N ILE A 42 8.58 0.40 20.57
CA ILE A 42 7.41 0.96 19.88
C ILE A 42 6.14 0.32 20.45
N ASP A 43 5.18 1.15 20.85
CA ASP A 43 3.87 0.72 21.33
C ASP A 43 2.80 1.44 20.51
N VAL A 44 1.94 0.66 19.84
CA VAL A 44 0.85 1.18 19.01
C VAL A 44 -0.46 0.58 19.49
N TYR A 45 -1.43 1.43 19.78
CA TYR A 45 -2.81 1.05 20.02
C TYR A 45 -3.72 1.71 18.99
N THR A 46 -4.64 0.94 18.40
CA THR A 46 -5.59 1.45 17.41
C THR A 46 -7.02 1.14 17.83
N LEU A 47 -7.85 2.17 18.00
CA LEU A 47 -9.30 2.04 18.10
C LEU A 47 -9.92 2.33 16.75
N SER A 48 -10.75 1.43 16.24
CA SER A 48 -11.35 1.55 14.90
C SER A 48 -12.86 1.42 14.93
N ASN A 49 -13.52 2.32 14.20
CA ASN A 49 -14.95 2.29 13.95
C ASN A 49 -15.26 1.46 12.68
N SER A 50 -15.90 0.32 12.85
CA SER A 50 -16.33 -0.56 11.76
C SER A 50 -17.69 -0.16 11.15
N GLY A 51 -18.42 0.75 11.78
CA GLY A 51 -19.80 1.05 11.42
C GLY A 51 -20.79 -0.07 11.82
N ALA A 52 -21.85 -0.22 11.06
CA ALA A 52 -22.93 -1.16 11.41
C ALA A 52 -22.59 -2.64 11.17
N PHE A 53 -21.60 -2.93 10.33
CA PHE A 53 -21.18 -4.30 9.99
C PHE A 53 -19.67 -4.46 10.11
N GLY A 54 -19.23 -5.68 10.41
CA GLY A 54 -17.81 -5.97 10.65
C GLY A 54 -16.94 -5.97 9.40
N GLU A 55 -17.48 -6.32 8.25
CA GLU A 55 -16.78 -6.48 6.99
C GLU A 55 -15.30 -6.91 7.17
N HIS A 56 -14.36 -6.06 6.79
CA HIS A 56 -12.92 -6.28 6.92
C HIS A 56 -12.31 -5.67 8.20
N GLY A 57 -13.13 -5.33 9.21
CA GLY A 57 -12.71 -4.57 10.40
C GLY A 57 -11.40 -5.05 11.04
N PRO A 58 -11.33 -6.26 11.59
CA PRO A 58 -10.13 -6.75 12.28
C PRO A 58 -8.88 -6.79 11.38
N THR A 59 -9.02 -7.24 10.13
CA THR A 59 -7.91 -7.34 9.19
C THR A 59 -7.40 -5.95 8.79
N THR A 60 -8.33 -5.01 8.52
CA THR A 60 -7.97 -3.62 8.18
C THR A 60 -7.20 -2.97 9.32
N VAL A 61 -7.69 -3.10 10.55
CA VAL A 61 -7.05 -2.50 11.73
C VAL A 61 -5.71 -3.16 12.03
N GLY A 62 -5.61 -4.48 11.87
CA GLY A 62 -4.35 -5.22 12.03
C GLY A 62 -3.22 -4.65 11.20
N LEU A 63 -3.50 -4.19 9.97
CA LEU A 63 -2.47 -3.60 9.12
C LEU A 63 -1.97 -2.23 9.59
N SER A 64 -2.69 -1.54 10.48
CA SER A 64 -2.19 -0.29 11.06
C SER A 64 -0.89 -0.48 11.85
N GLY A 65 -0.76 -1.58 12.57
CA GLY A 65 0.48 -1.97 13.26
C GLY A 65 1.45 -2.75 12.36
N HIS A 66 0.97 -3.77 11.65
CA HIS A 66 1.80 -4.67 10.85
C HIS A 66 2.52 -3.99 9.67
N LYS A 67 2.10 -2.79 9.25
CA LYS A 67 2.74 -2.05 8.15
C LYS A 67 3.46 -0.78 8.62
N SER A 68 3.34 -0.41 9.89
CA SER A 68 4.05 0.73 10.46
C SER A 68 5.28 0.31 11.27
N ILE A 69 5.10 -0.54 12.27
CA ILE A 69 6.17 -0.93 13.20
C ILE A 69 7.39 -1.56 12.49
N PRO A 70 7.23 -2.48 11.52
CA PRO A 70 8.38 -3.14 10.88
C PRO A 70 9.29 -2.22 10.08
N LEU A 71 8.85 -0.98 9.77
CA LEU A 71 9.72 0.02 9.14
C LEU A 71 10.95 0.35 9.98
N TYR A 72 10.87 0.15 11.30
CA TYR A 72 11.90 0.47 12.27
C TYR A 72 12.58 -0.80 12.79
N GLY A 73 13.47 -1.36 11.98
CA GLY A 73 14.10 -2.67 12.20
C GLY A 73 15.06 -2.76 13.40
N LYS A 74 15.34 -1.66 14.09
CA LYS A 74 16.18 -1.65 15.30
C LYS A 74 15.41 -1.68 16.61
N ALA A 75 14.09 -1.57 16.58
CA ALA A 75 13.28 -1.69 17.77
C ALA A 75 13.38 -3.11 18.35
N GLU A 76 13.74 -3.21 19.63
CA GLU A 76 13.96 -4.49 20.34
C GLU A 76 12.71 -4.95 21.08
N ALA A 77 11.83 -4.00 21.41
CA ALA A 77 10.55 -4.26 22.05
C ALA A 77 9.44 -3.55 21.28
N PHE A 78 8.39 -4.28 20.99
CA PHE A 78 7.21 -3.70 20.35
C PHE A 78 5.94 -4.35 20.87
N ARG A 79 4.88 -3.54 20.89
CA ARG A 79 3.53 -3.98 21.19
C ARG A 79 2.57 -3.35 20.19
N PHE A 80 1.66 -4.17 19.68
CA PHE A 80 0.53 -3.71 18.89
C PHE A 80 -0.75 -4.31 19.45
N THR A 81 -1.70 -3.47 19.81
CA THR A 81 -3.04 -3.86 20.26
C THR A 81 -4.09 -3.00 19.58
N TYR A 82 -5.29 -3.55 19.42
CA TYR A 82 -6.38 -2.80 18.81
C TYR A 82 -7.75 -3.28 19.27
N ASP A 83 -8.72 -2.38 19.15
CA ASP A 83 -10.13 -2.65 19.29
C ASP A 83 -10.89 -2.22 18.03
N VAL A 84 -11.88 -3.02 17.64
CA VAL A 84 -12.79 -2.73 16.54
C VAL A 84 -14.21 -2.68 17.08
N VAL A 85 -14.85 -1.54 16.95
CA VAL A 85 -16.17 -1.32 17.53
C VAL A 85 -17.24 -1.16 16.46
N TYR A 86 -18.45 -1.65 16.76
CA TYR A 86 -19.63 -1.37 15.95
C TYR A 86 -20.26 -0.05 16.36
N THR A 87 -20.79 0.66 15.37
CA THR A 87 -21.56 1.89 15.57
C THR A 87 -22.75 1.95 14.61
N ASN A 88 -23.66 2.88 14.82
CA ASN A 88 -24.79 3.14 13.91
C ASN A 88 -24.40 3.99 12.68
N ARG A 89 -23.12 3.94 12.29
CA ARG A 89 -22.61 4.63 11.10
C ARG A 89 -22.57 3.69 9.89
N LEU A 90 -22.27 4.25 8.72
CA LEU A 90 -22.01 3.50 7.51
C LEU A 90 -20.88 2.49 7.74
N SER A 91 -21.05 1.28 7.23
CA SER A 91 -20.02 0.23 7.34
C SER A 91 -18.74 0.67 6.64
N SER A 92 -17.65 0.63 7.37
CA SER A 92 -16.32 0.83 6.82
C SER A 92 -15.83 -0.46 6.15
N GLY A 93 -15.06 -0.32 5.09
CA GLY A 93 -14.57 -1.47 4.33
C GLY A 93 -13.13 -1.35 3.88
N ALA A 94 -12.77 -2.22 2.96
CA ALA A 94 -11.45 -2.23 2.34
C ALA A 94 -11.28 -0.99 1.45
N TYR A 95 -10.44 -0.05 1.88
CA TYR A 95 -10.10 1.13 1.10
C TYR A 95 -8.59 1.17 0.86
N ARG A 96 -8.15 1.68 -0.28
CA ARG A 96 -6.74 1.71 -0.72
C ARG A 96 -5.76 2.03 0.41
N GLY A 97 -4.81 1.11 0.68
CA GLY A 97 -3.88 1.16 1.82
C GLY A 97 -4.35 0.37 3.05
N TYR A 98 -5.64 0.04 3.18
CA TYR A 98 -6.19 -0.99 4.07
C TYR A 98 -5.70 -0.92 5.52
N GLY A 99 -5.80 0.25 6.15
CA GLY A 99 -5.35 0.51 7.53
C GLY A 99 -3.87 0.89 7.66
N ALA A 100 -3.02 0.44 6.76
CA ALA A 100 -1.59 0.81 6.78
C ALA A 100 -1.38 2.32 6.74
N THR A 101 -2.14 3.04 5.93
CA THR A 101 -2.04 4.51 5.81
C THR A 101 -2.27 5.23 7.13
N GLN A 102 -3.26 4.79 7.93
CA GLN A 102 -3.55 5.39 9.23
C GLN A 102 -2.43 5.10 10.24
N GLY A 103 -1.99 3.84 10.32
CA GLY A 103 -0.93 3.44 11.24
C GLY A 103 0.43 4.07 10.91
N ILE A 104 0.78 4.10 9.63
CA ILE A 104 2.02 4.76 9.16
C ILE A 104 1.97 6.25 9.46
N TYR A 105 0.86 6.93 9.16
CA TYR A 105 0.71 8.34 9.48
C TYR A 105 0.96 8.62 10.96
N ALA A 106 0.34 7.84 11.86
CA ALA A 106 0.48 8.03 13.29
C ALA A 106 1.91 7.77 13.78
N LEU A 107 2.55 6.68 13.34
CA LEU A 107 3.92 6.36 13.74
C LEU A 107 4.93 7.35 13.17
N GLU A 108 4.80 7.73 11.90
CA GLU A 108 5.71 8.67 11.26
C GLU A 108 5.60 10.09 11.86
N THR A 109 4.39 10.49 12.28
CA THR A 109 4.20 11.74 13.04
C THR A 109 4.91 11.68 14.38
N CYS A 110 4.76 10.60 15.14
CA CYS A 110 5.45 10.40 16.41
C CYS A 110 6.98 10.39 16.25
N VAL A 111 7.50 9.83 15.18
CA VAL A 111 8.95 9.84 14.87
C VAL A 111 9.43 11.26 14.50
N ASN A 112 8.61 12.07 13.83
CA ASN A 112 8.94 13.48 13.60
C ASN A 112 9.01 14.25 14.91
N GLU A 113 8.03 14.09 15.80
CA GLU A 113 8.05 14.72 17.13
C GLU A 113 9.27 14.27 17.95
N LEU A 114 9.65 12.99 17.85
CA LEU A 114 10.87 12.49 18.50
C LEU A 114 12.13 13.13 17.92
N ALA A 115 12.21 13.31 16.60
CA ALA A 115 13.33 13.98 15.95
C ALA A 115 13.46 15.44 16.45
N ASP A 116 12.33 16.15 16.55
CA ASP A 116 12.29 17.51 17.06
C ASP A 116 12.77 17.59 18.53
N ILE A 117 12.32 16.68 19.39
CA ILE A 117 12.74 16.60 20.80
C ILE A 117 14.24 16.33 20.93
N LEU A 118 14.79 15.49 20.05
CA LEU A 118 16.21 15.14 20.05
C LEU A 118 17.08 16.13 19.26
N HIS A 119 16.47 17.14 18.65
CA HIS A 119 17.14 18.08 17.73
C HIS A 119 17.89 17.39 16.60
N MET A 120 17.32 16.30 16.07
CA MET A 120 17.85 15.52 14.97
C MET A 120 17.11 15.85 13.67
N ASP A 121 17.82 15.69 12.54
CA ASP A 121 17.17 15.71 11.22
C ASP A 121 16.19 14.52 11.10
N PRO A 122 14.94 14.74 10.66
CA PRO A 122 13.96 13.68 10.51
C PRO A 122 14.34 12.61 9.49
N VAL A 123 15.26 12.90 8.57
CA VAL A 123 15.85 11.89 7.69
C VAL A 123 16.89 11.08 8.45
N GLU A 124 17.77 11.72 9.22
CA GLU A 124 18.83 11.06 9.98
C GLU A 124 18.27 10.01 10.95
N ILE A 125 17.23 10.35 11.72
CA ILE A 125 16.62 9.40 12.67
C ILE A 125 16.03 8.19 11.95
N ARG A 126 15.49 8.37 10.71
CA ARG A 126 14.99 7.26 9.87
C ARG A 126 16.12 6.42 9.31
N GLU A 127 17.15 7.03 8.74
CA GLU A 127 18.32 6.31 8.22
C GLU A 127 18.99 5.46 9.29
N LYS A 128 18.99 5.94 10.52
CA LYS A 128 19.54 5.21 11.67
C LYS A 128 18.72 3.99 12.05
N ASN A 129 17.40 4.05 11.94
CA ASN A 129 16.49 3.05 12.52
C ASN A 129 15.73 2.20 11.49
N MET A 130 15.72 2.60 10.20
CA MET A 130 14.95 1.88 9.19
C MET A 130 15.41 0.44 9.02
N VAL A 131 14.46 -0.41 8.66
CA VAL A 131 14.73 -1.79 8.25
C VAL A 131 15.63 -1.84 7.00
N ARG A 132 16.52 -2.81 6.94
CA ARG A 132 17.46 -3.03 5.83
C ARG A 132 17.24 -4.41 5.22
N GLN A 133 17.65 -4.56 3.96
CA GLN A 133 17.63 -5.87 3.30
C GLN A 133 18.41 -6.90 4.14
N GLY A 134 17.86 -8.10 4.25
CA GLY A 134 18.39 -9.20 5.02
C GLY A 134 18.10 -9.15 6.53
N GLN A 135 17.50 -8.09 7.05
CA GLN A 135 17.10 -8.03 8.45
C GLN A 135 15.84 -8.85 8.72
N LYS A 136 15.79 -9.48 9.88
CA LYS A 136 14.58 -10.10 10.39
C LYS A 136 13.63 -9.04 10.92
N MET A 137 12.38 -9.10 10.48
CA MET A 137 11.31 -8.20 10.90
C MET A 137 10.44 -8.89 11.95
N ASP A 138 10.86 -8.88 13.21
CA ASP A 138 10.13 -9.55 14.30
C ASP A 138 8.70 -9.03 14.48
N ALA A 139 8.45 -7.75 14.22
CA ALA A 139 7.12 -7.16 14.20
C ALA A 139 6.28 -7.52 12.94
N TYR A 140 6.84 -8.29 12.00
CA TYR A 140 6.17 -8.78 10.81
C TYR A 140 6.37 -10.27 10.65
N TYR A 141 5.75 -11.05 11.53
CA TYR A 141 5.78 -12.52 11.57
C TYR A 141 7.18 -13.14 11.64
N GLY A 142 8.23 -12.36 11.92
CA GLY A 142 9.61 -12.82 11.92
C GLY A 142 10.19 -13.10 10.53
N GLU A 143 9.55 -12.58 9.49
CA GLU A 143 10.03 -12.72 8.11
C GLU A 143 11.34 -11.94 7.88
N ILE A 144 12.13 -12.41 6.93
CA ILE A 144 13.32 -11.71 6.47
C ILE A 144 12.95 -10.68 5.40
N ALA A 145 13.50 -9.48 5.47
CA ALA A 145 13.35 -8.47 4.44
C ALA A 145 14.24 -8.80 3.23
N ASP A 146 13.86 -9.82 2.46
CA ASP A 146 14.66 -10.34 1.34
C ASP A 146 14.81 -9.32 0.20
N SER A 147 13.78 -8.51 -0.02
CA SER A 147 13.78 -7.42 -0.99
C SER A 147 13.41 -6.11 -0.31
N CYS A 148 14.40 -5.31 0.03
CA CYS A 148 14.23 -4.02 0.69
C CYS A 148 15.25 -3.01 0.14
N ALA A 149 14.76 -1.94 -0.47
CA ALA A 149 15.56 -0.86 -0.99
C ALA A 149 15.19 0.49 -0.34
N LEU A 150 14.68 0.46 0.88
CA LEU A 150 14.20 1.65 1.59
C LEU A 150 15.30 2.70 1.79
N ASP A 151 16.53 2.25 2.07
CA ASP A 151 17.71 3.09 2.17
C ASP A 151 18.08 3.76 0.85
N LYS A 152 18.04 3.02 -0.26
CA LYS A 152 18.29 3.57 -1.59
C LYS A 152 17.20 4.55 -2.01
N CYS A 153 15.95 4.26 -1.65
CA CYS A 153 14.83 5.20 -1.86
C CYS A 153 15.05 6.51 -1.09
N MET A 154 15.48 6.41 0.17
CA MET A 154 15.76 7.59 1.00
C MET A 154 16.92 8.41 0.42
N GLU A 155 18.02 7.78 0.07
CA GLU A 155 19.18 8.43 -0.55
C GLU A 155 18.78 9.17 -1.84
N ARG A 156 18.05 8.50 -2.72
CA ARG A 156 17.57 9.09 -3.97
C ARG A 156 16.60 10.25 -3.72
N ALA A 157 15.66 10.09 -2.81
CA ALA A 157 14.69 11.12 -2.45
C ALA A 157 15.38 12.37 -1.87
N LYS A 158 16.37 12.19 -0.99
CA LYS A 158 17.19 13.31 -0.47
C LYS A 158 17.85 14.09 -1.59
N LYS A 159 18.47 13.38 -2.51
CA LYS A 159 19.21 13.98 -3.64
C LYS A 159 18.29 14.72 -4.59
N GLU A 160 17.23 14.05 -5.08
CA GLU A 160 16.32 14.64 -6.08
C GLU A 160 15.47 15.77 -5.52
N PHE A 161 15.10 15.69 -4.25
CA PHE A 161 14.38 16.75 -3.56
C PHE A 161 15.27 17.92 -3.16
N ASP A 162 16.60 17.73 -3.12
CA ASP A 162 17.57 18.69 -2.58
C ASP A 162 17.29 19.00 -1.09
N TRP A 163 17.25 17.93 -0.30
CA TRP A 163 16.81 17.97 1.11
C TRP A 163 17.58 19.00 1.93
N GLU A 164 18.91 19.05 1.84
CA GLU A 164 19.76 19.92 2.64
C GLU A 164 19.43 21.41 2.46
N ASN A 165 19.02 21.80 1.26
CA ASN A 165 18.65 23.20 0.97
C ASN A 165 17.17 23.50 1.20
N ARG A 166 16.31 22.47 1.35
CA ARG A 166 14.85 22.63 1.43
C ARG A 166 14.23 22.19 2.75
N LYS A 167 14.97 21.54 3.62
CA LYS A 167 14.47 21.04 4.93
C LYS A 167 14.06 22.15 5.90
N THR A 168 14.66 23.33 5.79
CA THR A 168 14.32 24.47 6.65
C THR A 168 13.06 25.18 6.13
N PRO A 169 12.03 25.39 6.95
CA PRO A 169 10.86 26.14 6.55
C PRO A 169 11.22 27.57 6.10
N THR A 170 10.56 28.02 5.04
CA THR A 170 10.78 29.35 4.46
C THR A 170 9.47 30.11 4.39
N ILE A 171 9.49 31.38 4.83
CA ILE A 171 8.35 32.28 4.68
C ILE A 171 8.43 32.90 3.30
N MET A 172 7.40 32.69 2.49
CA MET A 172 7.29 33.23 1.15
C MET A 172 6.90 34.72 1.17
N PRO A 173 7.16 35.48 0.10
CA PRO A 173 6.83 36.91 0.04
C PRO A 173 5.34 37.22 0.27
N ASP A 174 4.46 36.28 -0.01
CA ASP A 174 3.00 36.39 0.20
C ASP A 174 2.54 35.93 1.59
N GLY A 175 3.46 35.65 2.51
CA GLY A 175 3.21 35.21 3.88
C GLY A 175 2.93 33.72 4.05
N ARG A 176 2.87 32.93 2.98
CA ARG A 176 2.75 31.47 3.09
C ARG A 176 4.04 30.85 3.62
N ILE A 177 3.91 29.76 4.37
CA ILE A 177 5.04 28.97 4.84
C ILE A 177 5.22 27.77 3.90
N LYS A 178 6.43 27.64 3.34
CA LYS A 178 6.86 26.47 2.59
C LYS A 178 7.70 25.60 3.52
N ALA A 179 7.26 24.38 3.75
CA ALA A 179 7.97 23.40 4.59
C ALA A 179 8.13 22.09 3.84
N ALA A 180 9.14 21.32 4.21
CA ALA A 180 9.40 19.97 3.74
C ALA A 180 9.12 18.96 4.84
N GLY A 181 8.74 17.75 4.47
CA GLY A 181 8.58 16.63 5.38
C GLY A 181 9.03 15.33 4.73
N VAL A 182 9.36 14.34 5.54
CA VAL A 182 9.75 13.00 5.11
C VAL A 182 8.98 11.97 5.92
N ALA A 183 8.58 10.90 5.25
CA ALA A 183 7.97 9.73 5.87
C ALA A 183 8.38 8.47 5.11
N MET A 184 8.40 7.35 5.81
CA MET A 184 8.59 6.03 5.22
C MET A 184 7.24 5.31 5.11
N ALA A 185 7.11 4.42 4.13
CA ALA A 185 5.93 3.60 3.98
C ALA A 185 6.29 2.22 3.43
N MET A 186 5.49 1.23 3.79
CA MET A 186 5.51 -0.10 3.19
C MET A 186 4.10 -0.60 2.93
N GLN A 187 3.96 -1.49 1.97
CA GLN A 187 2.72 -2.20 1.68
C GLN A 187 3.05 -3.62 1.21
N GLY A 188 2.22 -4.58 1.59
CA GLY A 188 2.27 -5.94 1.08
C GLY A 188 1.49 -6.06 -0.22
N SER A 189 1.86 -7.04 -1.06
CA SER A 189 1.18 -7.34 -2.31
C SER A 189 0.76 -8.80 -2.32
N GLY A 190 -0.55 -9.05 -2.50
CA GLY A 190 -1.15 -10.37 -2.51
C GLY A 190 -1.35 -11.00 -1.13
N ILE A 191 -2.20 -12.02 -1.10
CA ILE A 191 -2.42 -12.87 0.06
C ILE A 191 -2.01 -14.29 -0.32
N SER A 192 -0.96 -14.79 0.32
CA SER A 192 -0.41 -16.12 0.03
C SER A 192 -1.47 -17.21 0.20
N GLY A 193 -1.58 -18.09 -0.80
CA GLY A 193 -2.51 -19.22 -0.80
C GLY A 193 -3.99 -18.85 -0.99
N VAL A 194 -4.32 -17.58 -1.24
CA VAL A 194 -5.69 -17.08 -1.44
C VAL A 194 -5.89 -16.43 -2.79
N ASP A 195 -5.00 -15.51 -3.16
CA ASP A 195 -5.14 -14.75 -4.41
C ASP A 195 -4.81 -15.61 -5.61
N VAL A 196 -5.65 -15.53 -6.64
CA VAL A 196 -5.52 -16.24 -7.91
C VAL A 196 -5.63 -15.27 -9.06
N GLY A 197 -4.69 -15.33 -9.98
CA GLY A 197 -4.75 -14.64 -11.28
C GLY A 197 -4.68 -15.64 -12.42
N SER A 198 -5.41 -15.39 -13.49
CA SER A 198 -5.37 -16.22 -14.69
C SER A 198 -5.21 -15.36 -15.93
N ALA A 199 -4.50 -15.91 -16.91
CA ALA A 199 -4.31 -15.29 -18.20
C ALA A 199 -4.37 -16.33 -19.32
N THR A 200 -4.88 -15.94 -20.47
CA THR A 200 -4.83 -16.72 -21.72
C THR A 200 -4.22 -15.84 -22.80
N LEU A 201 -3.23 -16.37 -23.48
CA LEU A 201 -2.60 -15.72 -24.62
C LEU A 201 -2.92 -16.47 -25.91
N LYS A 202 -3.30 -15.72 -26.94
CA LYS A 202 -3.58 -16.26 -28.28
C LYS A 202 -2.77 -15.50 -29.31
N LEU A 203 -2.01 -16.20 -30.12
CA LEU A 203 -1.42 -15.66 -31.34
C LEU A 203 -2.48 -15.59 -32.44
N ASN A 204 -2.65 -14.41 -33.05
CA ASN A 204 -3.55 -14.19 -34.19
C ASN A 204 -2.82 -14.37 -35.53
N ASP A 205 -3.61 -14.54 -36.62
CA ASP A 205 -3.07 -14.81 -37.97
C ASP A 205 -2.26 -13.64 -38.54
N ASP A 206 -2.46 -12.41 -38.01
CA ASP A 206 -1.73 -11.21 -38.39
C ASP A 206 -0.42 -10.99 -37.59
N GLY A 207 -0.08 -11.92 -36.71
CA GLY A 207 1.10 -11.87 -35.86
C GLY A 207 0.91 -11.04 -34.57
N SER A 208 -0.26 -10.49 -34.33
CA SER A 208 -0.59 -9.86 -33.05
C SER A 208 -0.97 -10.92 -31.99
N TYR A 209 -0.96 -10.50 -30.72
CA TYR A 209 -1.36 -11.34 -29.61
C TYR A 209 -2.61 -10.79 -28.93
N MET A 210 -3.56 -11.66 -28.61
CA MET A 210 -4.66 -11.34 -27.74
C MET A 210 -4.39 -11.90 -26.35
N LEU A 211 -4.23 -11.00 -25.38
CA LEU A 211 -4.07 -11.31 -23.97
C LEU A 211 -5.43 -11.19 -23.27
N SER A 212 -6.03 -12.31 -22.88
CA SER A 212 -7.26 -12.32 -22.08
C SER A 212 -6.93 -12.49 -20.61
N ILE A 213 -7.43 -11.56 -19.78
CA ILE A 213 -7.20 -11.48 -18.34
C ILE A 213 -8.52 -11.31 -17.58
N GLY A 214 -8.59 -11.84 -16.36
CA GLY A 214 -9.74 -11.62 -15.46
C GLY A 214 -9.63 -10.32 -14.65
N ALA A 215 -8.44 -9.74 -14.54
CA ALA A 215 -8.22 -8.48 -13.82
C ALA A 215 -8.97 -7.32 -14.47
N ALA A 216 -9.54 -6.45 -13.62
CA ALA A 216 -10.26 -5.26 -14.07
C ALA A 216 -9.45 -3.99 -13.80
N ASP A 217 -9.22 -3.18 -14.83
CA ASP A 217 -8.61 -1.86 -14.66
C ASP A 217 -9.63 -0.89 -14.05
N MET A 218 -9.39 -0.50 -12.82
CA MET A 218 -10.18 0.50 -12.10
C MET A 218 -9.49 1.87 -12.02
N GLY A 219 -8.60 2.16 -12.97
CA GLY A 219 -7.75 3.34 -12.99
C GLY A 219 -6.34 3.08 -12.49
N THR A 220 -5.95 1.81 -12.31
CA THR A 220 -4.62 1.40 -11.84
C THR A 220 -3.61 1.22 -12.98
N GLY A 221 -4.05 1.15 -14.24
CA GLY A 221 -3.23 0.90 -15.42
C GLY A 221 -2.84 -0.57 -15.57
N CYS A 222 -3.61 -1.51 -15.01
CA CYS A 222 -3.25 -2.93 -15.05
C CYS A 222 -3.22 -3.49 -16.47
N ASP A 223 -4.11 -3.06 -17.35
CA ASP A 223 -4.13 -3.50 -18.74
C ASP A 223 -2.79 -3.19 -19.44
N THR A 224 -2.30 -1.97 -19.25
CA THR A 224 -1.00 -1.54 -19.81
C THR A 224 0.16 -2.34 -19.21
N ILE A 225 0.20 -2.47 -17.88
CA ILE A 225 1.29 -3.19 -17.21
C ILE A 225 1.32 -4.66 -17.59
N LEU A 226 0.16 -5.31 -17.69
CA LEU A 226 0.08 -6.73 -18.06
C LEU A 226 0.45 -6.94 -19.54
N ALA A 227 0.09 -6.00 -20.43
CA ALA A 227 0.57 -6.01 -21.81
C ALA A 227 2.10 -5.87 -21.89
N GLN A 228 2.69 -4.96 -21.12
CA GLN A 228 4.14 -4.80 -21.05
C GLN A 228 4.85 -6.07 -20.55
N MET A 229 4.29 -6.75 -19.55
CA MET A 229 4.83 -8.02 -19.04
C MET A 229 4.75 -9.14 -20.09
N ALA A 230 3.67 -9.21 -20.88
CA ALA A 230 3.57 -10.16 -21.98
C ALA A 230 4.58 -9.85 -23.10
N ALA A 231 4.68 -8.58 -23.48
CA ALA A 231 5.60 -8.13 -24.53
C ALA A 231 7.07 -8.42 -24.20
N GLU A 232 7.46 -8.22 -22.93
CA GLU A 232 8.79 -8.55 -22.42
C GLU A 232 9.12 -10.04 -22.56
N GLU A 233 8.21 -10.92 -22.15
CA GLU A 233 8.40 -12.38 -22.24
C GLU A 233 8.40 -12.87 -23.69
N LEU A 234 7.63 -12.22 -24.58
CA LEU A 234 7.51 -12.57 -26.00
C LEU A 234 8.58 -11.89 -26.89
N GLU A 235 9.40 -11.04 -26.31
CA GLU A 235 10.42 -10.24 -27.02
C GLU A 235 9.82 -9.45 -28.20
N CYS A 236 8.63 -8.85 -28.02
CA CYS A 236 7.93 -8.08 -29.05
C CYS A 236 7.55 -6.68 -28.57
N ASP A 237 7.05 -5.84 -29.50
CA ASP A 237 6.53 -4.53 -29.15
C ASP A 237 5.21 -4.65 -28.38
N VAL A 238 5.02 -3.80 -27.38
CA VAL A 238 3.77 -3.76 -26.59
C VAL A 238 2.54 -3.46 -27.46
N ASP A 239 2.70 -2.74 -28.57
CA ASP A 239 1.64 -2.45 -29.52
C ASP A 239 1.12 -3.72 -30.24
N ASN A 240 1.87 -4.82 -30.20
CA ASN A 240 1.42 -6.12 -30.70
C ASN A 240 0.52 -6.89 -29.72
N ILE A 241 0.33 -6.38 -28.49
CA ILE A 241 -0.48 -7.02 -27.47
C ILE A 241 -1.83 -6.30 -27.36
N VAL A 242 -2.89 -6.98 -27.72
CA VAL A 242 -4.27 -6.53 -27.53
C VAL A 242 -4.82 -7.13 -26.23
N VAL A 243 -5.09 -6.29 -25.24
CA VAL A 243 -5.65 -6.74 -23.96
C VAL A 243 -7.16 -6.82 -24.06
N PHE A 244 -7.71 -7.94 -23.63
CA PHE A 244 -9.13 -8.15 -23.45
C PHE A 244 -9.39 -8.62 -22.02
N GLY A 245 -10.13 -7.85 -21.24
CA GLY A 245 -10.31 -8.12 -19.80
C GLY A 245 -11.67 -7.73 -19.28
N ALA A 246 -11.94 -8.18 -18.05
CA ALA A 246 -13.13 -7.83 -17.26
C ALA A 246 -14.48 -8.19 -17.92
N ASP A 247 -14.51 -9.19 -18.78
CA ASP A 247 -15.73 -9.74 -19.38
C ASP A 247 -15.95 -11.16 -18.84
N THR A 248 -17.00 -11.35 -18.04
CA THR A 248 -17.28 -12.64 -17.38
C THR A 248 -17.66 -13.77 -18.32
N ASP A 249 -17.99 -13.49 -19.58
CA ASP A 249 -18.30 -14.52 -20.59
C ASP A 249 -17.04 -15.05 -21.29
N ALA A 250 -15.96 -14.28 -21.32
CA ALA A 250 -14.76 -14.60 -22.10
C ALA A 250 -13.45 -14.51 -21.31
N SER A 251 -13.40 -13.75 -20.23
CA SER A 251 -12.19 -13.63 -19.40
C SER A 251 -12.00 -14.83 -18.49
N PRO A 252 -10.75 -15.26 -18.25
CA PRO A 252 -10.47 -16.29 -17.25
C PRO A 252 -10.74 -15.78 -15.83
N TYR A 253 -10.80 -16.69 -14.86
CA TYR A 253 -11.05 -16.33 -13.47
C TYR A 253 -9.93 -15.48 -12.88
N ASP A 254 -10.30 -14.47 -12.11
CA ASP A 254 -9.43 -13.67 -11.27
C ASP A 254 -10.14 -13.41 -9.92
N SER A 255 -9.42 -13.44 -8.82
CA SER A 255 -10.01 -13.25 -7.49
C SER A 255 -10.36 -11.79 -7.18
N GLY A 256 -9.92 -10.87 -8.02
CA GLY A 256 -10.11 -9.42 -7.88
C GLY A 256 -8.82 -8.69 -7.52
N SER A 257 -8.77 -7.41 -7.89
CA SER A 257 -7.60 -6.54 -7.68
C SER A 257 -7.52 -6.02 -6.24
N TYR A 258 -7.72 -6.86 -5.23
CA TYR A 258 -7.57 -6.49 -3.83
C TYR A 258 -6.19 -6.94 -3.28
N ALA A 259 -5.86 -6.52 -2.07
CA ALA A 259 -4.55 -6.78 -1.44
C ALA A 259 -3.34 -6.34 -2.29
N SER A 260 -3.54 -5.42 -3.24
CA SER A 260 -2.49 -4.96 -4.18
C SER A 260 -1.85 -6.10 -5.00
N SER A 261 -2.66 -7.07 -5.43
CA SER A 261 -2.18 -8.34 -5.97
C SER A 261 -2.00 -8.35 -7.49
N THR A 262 -2.69 -7.51 -8.24
CA THR A 262 -2.82 -7.63 -9.70
C THR A 262 -1.47 -7.73 -10.43
N THR A 263 -0.57 -6.79 -10.23
CA THR A 263 0.75 -6.82 -10.91
C THR A 263 1.56 -8.06 -10.53
N TYR A 264 1.49 -8.48 -9.26
CA TYR A 264 2.26 -9.62 -8.78
C TYR A 264 1.61 -10.95 -9.17
N VAL A 265 0.33 -11.16 -8.83
CA VAL A 265 -0.35 -12.47 -9.00
C VAL A 265 -0.79 -12.67 -10.45
N THR A 266 -1.58 -11.73 -11.02
CA THR A 266 -2.02 -11.83 -12.41
C THR A 266 -0.85 -11.64 -13.37
N GLY A 267 0.11 -10.78 -13.06
CA GLY A 267 1.33 -10.62 -13.84
C GLY A 267 2.15 -11.90 -13.93
N MET A 268 2.25 -12.71 -12.86
CA MET A 268 2.88 -14.03 -12.92
C MET A 268 2.09 -15.03 -13.77
N ALA A 269 0.76 -14.92 -13.82
CA ALA A 269 -0.05 -15.72 -14.74
C ALA A 269 0.21 -15.33 -16.21
N VAL A 270 0.30 -14.03 -16.48
CA VAL A 270 0.66 -13.51 -17.81
C VAL A 270 2.03 -14.02 -18.23
N ARG A 271 3.07 -13.86 -17.40
CA ARG A 271 4.42 -14.36 -17.68
C ARG A 271 4.45 -15.87 -18.01
N LYS A 272 3.62 -16.66 -17.32
CA LYS A 272 3.54 -18.12 -17.59
C LYS A 272 2.78 -18.45 -18.86
N ALA A 273 1.90 -17.57 -19.32
CA ALA A 273 1.12 -17.76 -20.54
C ALA A 273 1.88 -17.29 -21.78
N SER A 274 2.79 -16.32 -21.61
CA SER A 274 3.67 -15.77 -22.63
C SER A 274 4.93 -16.59 -22.81
#